data_754d7e05aa07c7aac83d8aaef925fcc0
#
_entry.id   754d7e05aa07c7aac83d8aaef925fcc0
#
_cell.length_a   1.000
_cell.length_b   1.000
_cell.length_c   1.000
_cell.angle_alpha   90.00
_cell.angle_beta   90.00
_cell.angle_gamma   90.00
#
_symmetry.space_group_name_H-M   'P 1'
#
loop_
_entity.id
_entity.type
_entity.pdbx_description
1 polymer ?
#
loop_
_entity_poly.entity_id
_entity_poly.type
_entity_poly.pdbx_seq_one_letter_code
_entity_poly.pdbx_strand_id
1 'polypeptide(L)'
;MKTEDVDGGKLETWDVAEVAKAFERNEIALIDVRTPQEYMFEHIEGALLMPMAFFVADKLPSQNGKRIVFHCGSGARSEKVARECLKAGFSPVAHLGGGFGAWKKAGQPHIGTDMGSGAPKRVSGSQ
;
A
#
# COMPACT_ATOMS: atom_id res chain seq x y z
N MET A 1 -0.16 3.86 -14.83
CA MET A 1 -1.17 4.32 -13.87
C MET A 1 -2.53 4.48 -14.54
N LYS A 2 -3.57 4.03 -13.88
CA LYS A 2 -4.95 4.24 -14.34
C LYS A 2 -5.60 5.25 -13.41
N THR A 3 -6.38 6.15 -13.97
CA THR A 3 -7.09 7.17 -13.20
C THR A 3 -8.57 7.12 -13.55
N GLU A 4 -9.42 7.12 -12.54
CA GLU A 4 -10.86 7.20 -12.76
C GLU A 4 -11.49 8.26 -11.86
N ASP A 5 -12.58 8.84 -12.32
CA ASP A 5 -13.33 9.84 -11.55
C ASP A 5 -14.28 9.11 -10.61
N VAL A 6 -14.17 9.40 -9.32
CA VAL A 6 -15.00 8.77 -8.28
C VAL A 6 -15.37 9.85 -7.26
N ASP A 7 -16.66 10.00 -6.98
CA ASP A 7 -17.17 10.92 -5.95
C ASP A 7 -16.57 12.34 -6.03
N GLY A 8 -16.39 12.81 -7.27
CA GLY A 8 -15.87 14.17 -7.50
C GLY A 8 -14.34 14.29 -7.37
N GLY A 9 -13.65 13.18 -7.15
CA GLY A 9 -12.18 13.15 -7.04
C GLY A 9 -11.56 12.16 -8.00
N LYS A 10 -10.27 11.92 -7.84
CA LYS A 10 -9.51 11.04 -8.72
C LYS A 10 -9.00 9.83 -7.94
N LEU A 11 -9.38 8.64 -8.39
CA LEU A 11 -8.83 7.39 -7.90
C LEU A 11 -7.75 6.93 -8.87
N GLU A 12 -6.52 6.78 -8.35
CA GLU A 12 -5.38 6.34 -9.16
C GLU A 12 -5.00 4.93 -8.78
N THR A 13 -4.84 4.07 -9.77
CA THR A 13 -4.32 2.72 -9.56
C THR A 13 -2.90 2.69 -10.14
N TRP A 14 -1.91 2.52 -9.26
CA TRP A 14 -0.50 2.49 -9.64
C TRP A 14 -0.05 1.05 -9.78
N ASP A 15 0.85 0.78 -10.71
CA ASP A 15 1.43 -0.54 -10.85
C ASP A 15 2.65 -0.69 -9.92
N VAL A 16 3.19 -1.90 -9.84
CA VAL A 16 4.33 -2.19 -8.97
C VAL A 16 5.55 -1.33 -9.31
N ALA A 17 5.84 -1.15 -10.59
CA ALA A 17 7.01 -0.38 -11.01
C ALA A 17 6.88 1.09 -10.59
N GLU A 18 5.70 1.67 -10.72
CA GLU A 18 5.44 3.04 -10.30
C GLU A 18 5.60 3.22 -8.80
N VAL A 19 5.02 2.30 -8.03
CA VAL A 19 5.12 2.35 -6.56
C VAL A 19 6.56 2.14 -6.11
N ALA A 20 7.25 1.13 -6.65
CA ALA A 20 8.62 0.82 -6.26
C ALA A 20 9.55 2.02 -6.49
N LYS A 21 9.42 2.65 -7.65
CA LYS A 21 10.26 3.80 -8.01
C LYS A 21 10.00 5.00 -7.09
N ALA A 22 8.73 5.31 -6.85
CA ALA A 22 8.37 6.44 -5.99
C ALA A 22 8.77 6.19 -4.53
N PHE A 23 8.63 4.95 -4.06
CA PHE A 23 8.99 4.58 -2.71
C PHE A 23 10.51 4.66 -2.51
N GLU A 24 11.29 4.16 -3.47
CA GLU A 24 12.74 4.25 -3.44
C GLU A 24 13.21 5.70 -3.38
N ARG A 25 12.51 6.58 -4.08
CA ARG A 25 12.83 8.02 -4.12
C ARG A 25 12.26 8.79 -2.94
N ASN A 26 11.61 8.10 -2.02
CA ASN A 26 11.01 8.71 -0.83
C ASN A 26 9.94 9.76 -1.18
N GLU A 27 9.22 9.52 -2.26
CA GLU A 27 8.18 10.43 -2.76
C GLU A 27 6.79 10.09 -2.24
N ILE A 28 6.62 8.90 -1.67
CA ILE A 28 5.32 8.44 -1.18
C ILE A 28 5.43 7.86 0.23
N ALA A 29 4.31 7.91 0.94
CA ALA A 29 4.12 7.13 2.14
C ALA A 29 3.27 5.92 1.73
N LEU A 30 3.79 4.71 1.92
CA LEU A 30 3.09 3.49 1.56
C LEU A 30 2.37 2.95 2.78
N ILE A 31 1.05 2.83 2.70
CA ILE A 31 0.22 2.41 3.83
C ILE A 31 -0.41 1.06 3.54
N ASP A 32 -0.11 0.09 4.41
CA ASP A 32 -0.63 -1.27 4.35
C ASP A 32 -1.93 -1.32 5.15
N VAL A 33 -3.04 -1.63 4.48
CA VAL A 33 -4.35 -1.67 5.14
C VAL A 33 -4.79 -3.09 5.47
N ARG A 34 -3.86 -4.05 5.42
CA ARG A 34 -4.13 -5.45 5.79
C ARG A 34 -4.22 -5.59 7.30
N THR A 35 -4.41 -6.81 7.77
CA THR A 35 -4.46 -7.09 9.21
C THR A 35 -3.06 -7.06 9.84
N PRO A 36 -2.98 -6.84 11.17
CA PRO A 36 -1.69 -6.95 11.86
C PRO A 36 -1.01 -8.31 11.68
N GLN A 37 -1.78 -9.40 11.62
CA GLN A 37 -1.24 -10.73 11.45
C GLN A 37 -0.57 -10.89 10.08
N GLU A 38 -1.22 -10.38 9.02
CA GLU A 38 -0.63 -10.38 7.69
C GLU A 38 0.67 -9.59 7.66
N TYR A 39 0.66 -8.41 8.26
CA TYR A 39 1.82 -7.53 8.30
C TYR A 39 2.99 -8.16 9.07
N MET A 40 2.71 -8.79 10.20
CA MET A 40 3.74 -9.46 10.98
C MET A 40 4.40 -10.60 10.21
N PHE A 41 3.60 -11.35 9.46
CA PHE A 41 4.12 -12.50 8.72
C PHE A 41 5.00 -12.06 7.54
N GLU A 42 4.51 -11.11 6.74
CA GLU A 42 5.27 -10.53 5.63
C GLU A 42 4.76 -9.12 5.37
N HIS A 43 5.66 -8.21 5.03
CA HIS A 43 5.25 -6.84 4.66
C HIS A 43 6.34 -6.17 3.82
N ILE A 44 5.97 -5.08 3.15
CA ILE A 44 6.94 -4.25 2.43
C ILE A 44 7.69 -3.42 3.46
N GLU A 45 9.02 -3.53 3.48
CA GLU A 45 9.85 -2.80 4.44
C GLU A 45 9.61 -1.30 4.28
N GLY A 46 9.30 -0.63 5.39
CA GLY A 46 9.03 0.80 5.38
C GLY A 46 7.56 1.16 5.20
N ALA A 47 6.71 0.20 4.86
CA ALA A 47 5.27 0.45 4.78
C ALA A 47 4.71 0.60 6.19
N LEU A 48 3.79 1.55 6.36
CA LEU A 48 3.14 1.80 7.65
C LEU A 48 1.84 1.00 7.71
N LEU A 49 1.57 0.38 8.85
CA LEU A 49 0.36 -0.41 9.03
C LEU A 49 -0.79 0.46 9.52
N MET A 50 -1.89 0.45 8.76
CA MET A 50 -3.13 1.10 9.17
C MET A 50 -4.28 0.17 8.77
N PRO A 51 -4.64 -0.82 9.61
CA PRO A 51 -5.62 -1.83 9.22
C PRO A 51 -6.96 -1.24 8.81
N MET A 52 -7.52 -1.77 7.74
CA MET A 52 -8.79 -1.29 7.22
C MET A 52 -9.90 -1.30 8.28
N ALA A 53 -9.88 -2.27 9.18
CA ALA A 53 -10.89 -2.41 10.24
C ALA A 53 -10.91 -1.21 11.20
N PHE A 54 -9.80 -0.49 11.32
CA PHE A 54 -9.67 0.67 12.20
C PHE A 54 -9.47 1.96 11.43
N PHE A 55 -9.67 1.91 10.13
CA PHE A 55 -9.38 3.04 9.27
C PHE A 55 -10.41 4.17 9.45
N VAL A 56 -9.90 5.38 9.65
CA VAL A 56 -10.73 6.59 9.73
C VAL A 56 -10.06 7.65 8.84
N ALA A 57 -10.73 8.06 7.78
CA ALA A 57 -10.16 8.98 6.80
C ALA A 57 -9.67 10.30 7.40
N ASP A 58 -10.40 10.87 8.36
CA ASP A 58 -10.00 12.14 8.98
C ASP A 58 -8.73 12.04 9.83
N LYS A 59 -8.24 10.82 10.10
CA LYS A 59 -6.98 10.63 10.83
C LYS A 59 -5.78 10.52 9.92
N LEU A 60 -5.97 10.59 8.61
CA LEU A 60 -4.86 10.53 7.67
C LEU A 60 -4.06 11.83 7.72
N PRO A 61 -2.73 11.72 7.56
CA PRO A 61 -1.92 12.93 7.41
C PRO A 61 -2.16 13.59 6.06
N SER A 62 -1.75 14.83 5.95
CA SER A 62 -1.82 15.58 4.69
C SER A 62 -0.91 14.94 3.64
N GLN A 63 -1.29 15.08 2.37
CA GLN A 63 -0.45 14.65 1.24
C GLN A 63 0.45 15.79 0.72
N ASN A 64 0.58 16.88 1.45
CA ASN A 64 1.35 18.04 0.97
C ASN A 64 2.84 17.75 0.78
N GLY A 65 3.43 16.92 1.61
CA GLY A 65 4.85 16.58 1.49
C GLY A 65 5.08 15.34 0.66
N LYS A 66 4.23 14.33 0.84
CA LYS A 66 4.32 13.05 0.14
C LYS A 66 2.93 12.57 -0.20
N ARG A 67 2.81 11.93 -1.35
CA ARG A 67 1.58 11.25 -1.71
C ARG A 67 1.42 10.00 -0.87
N ILE A 68 0.19 9.69 -0.51
CA ILE A 68 -0.14 8.45 0.19
C ILE A 68 -0.56 7.42 -0.86
N VAL A 69 0.03 6.23 -0.80
CA VAL A 69 -0.38 5.11 -1.64
C VAL A 69 -0.78 3.96 -0.72
N PHE A 70 -2.01 3.50 -0.85
CA PHE A 70 -2.51 2.38 -0.05
C PHE A 70 -2.23 1.06 -0.75
N HIS A 71 -1.98 0.00 0.02
CA HIS A 71 -1.95 -1.34 -0.54
C HIS A 71 -2.56 -2.36 0.42
N CYS A 72 -2.98 -3.48 -0.15
CA CYS A 72 -3.44 -4.64 0.62
C CYS A 72 -2.86 -5.91 -0.02
N GLY A 73 -3.51 -7.03 0.14
CA GLY A 73 -3.02 -8.29 -0.43
C GLY A 73 -3.20 -8.39 -1.94
N SER A 74 -4.37 -8.04 -2.45
CA SER A 74 -4.73 -8.21 -3.86
C SER A 74 -5.23 -6.95 -4.54
N GLY A 75 -5.49 -5.89 -3.80
CA GLY A 75 -5.99 -4.62 -4.33
C GLY A 75 -7.43 -4.31 -3.94
N ALA A 76 -8.21 -5.30 -3.51
CA ALA A 76 -9.62 -5.08 -3.20
C ALA A 76 -9.85 -4.20 -1.97
N ARG A 77 -9.15 -4.49 -0.88
CA ARG A 77 -9.28 -3.72 0.36
C ARG A 77 -8.71 -2.31 0.20
N SER A 78 -7.57 -2.18 -0.49
CA SER A 78 -6.96 -0.87 -0.69
C SER A 78 -7.81 0.02 -1.59
N GLU A 79 -8.49 -0.54 -2.57
CA GLU A 79 -9.41 0.22 -3.40
C GLU A 79 -10.59 0.72 -2.55
N LYS A 80 -11.11 -0.12 -1.66
CA LYS A 80 -12.21 0.25 -0.78
C LYS A 80 -11.81 1.40 0.15
N VAL A 81 -10.62 1.34 0.73
CA VAL A 81 -10.08 2.40 1.58
C VAL A 81 -9.91 3.69 0.77
N ALA A 82 -9.37 3.57 -0.44
CA ALA A 82 -9.18 4.74 -1.31
C ALA A 82 -10.53 5.43 -1.61
N ARG A 83 -11.56 4.65 -1.88
CA ARG A 83 -12.90 5.21 -2.15
C ARG A 83 -13.47 5.91 -0.91
N GLU A 84 -13.22 5.39 0.29
CA GLU A 84 -13.63 6.04 1.53
C GLU A 84 -12.92 7.40 1.70
N CYS A 85 -11.66 7.48 1.34
CA CYS A 85 -10.91 8.73 1.37
C CYS A 85 -11.50 9.77 0.43
N LEU A 86 -11.90 9.34 -0.77
CA LEU A 86 -12.51 10.24 -1.75
C LEU A 86 -13.84 10.78 -1.22
N LYS A 87 -14.63 9.95 -0.57
CA LYS A 87 -15.88 10.39 0.05
C LYS A 87 -15.64 11.43 1.14
N ALA A 88 -14.51 11.35 1.82
CA ALA A 88 -14.14 12.30 2.87
C ALA A 88 -13.47 13.56 2.32
N GLY A 89 -13.33 13.68 1.01
CA GLY A 89 -12.81 14.89 0.37
C GLY A 89 -11.33 14.86 0.03
N PHE A 90 -10.63 13.74 0.26
CA PHE A 90 -9.24 13.61 -0.18
C PHE A 90 -9.21 13.31 -1.67
N SER A 91 -8.34 13.99 -2.40
CA SER A 91 -8.15 13.75 -3.84
C SER A 91 -6.85 14.40 -4.30
N PRO A 92 -6.05 13.74 -5.15
CA PRO A 92 -6.25 12.38 -5.64
C PRO A 92 -5.89 11.36 -4.58
N VAL A 93 -6.39 10.13 -4.72
CA VAL A 93 -6.04 9.02 -3.83
C VAL A 93 -5.50 7.87 -4.68
N ALA A 94 -4.41 7.27 -4.23
CA ALA A 94 -3.72 6.22 -4.99
C ALA A 94 -3.68 4.91 -4.22
N HIS A 95 -3.74 3.79 -4.94
CA HIS A 95 -3.48 2.48 -4.36
C HIS A 95 -2.71 1.60 -5.34
N LEU A 96 -2.04 0.58 -4.80
CA LEU A 96 -1.25 -0.37 -5.59
C LEU A 96 -2.16 -1.44 -6.18
N GLY A 97 -2.29 -1.45 -7.49
CA GLY A 97 -3.04 -2.48 -8.19
C GLY A 97 -2.35 -3.84 -8.01
N GLY A 98 -3.15 -4.87 -7.69
CA GLY A 98 -2.62 -6.20 -7.44
C GLY A 98 -2.01 -6.39 -6.05
N GLY A 99 -1.77 -5.33 -5.31
CA GLY A 99 -1.33 -5.38 -3.92
C GLY A 99 -0.02 -6.08 -3.67
N PHE A 100 0.13 -6.60 -2.44
CA PHE A 100 1.36 -7.29 -2.03
C PHE A 100 1.64 -8.53 -2.87
N GLY A 101 0.60 -9.22 -3.34
CA GLY A 101 0.76 -10.35 -4.25
C GLY A 101 1.50 -9.96 -5.52
N ALA A 102 1.09 -8.86 -6.15
CA ALA A 102 1.76 -8.36 -7.36
C ALA A 102 3.18 -7.88 -7.06
N TRP A 103 3.39 -7.26 -5.90
CA TRP A 103 4.70 -6.81 -5.45
C TRP A 103 5.70 -7.96 -5.38
N LYS A 104 5.30 -9.05 -4.72
CA LYS A 104 6.14 -10.25 -4.61
C LYS A 104 6.36 -10.92 -5.96
N LYS A 105 5.31 -11.02 -6.77
CA LYS A 105 5.40 -11.65 -8.08
C LYS A 105 6.36 -10.91 -9.01
N ALA A 106 6.46 -9.60 -8.85
CA ALA A 106 7.39 -8.78 -9.62
C ALA A 106 8.83 -8.86 -9.10
N GLY A 107 9.07 -9.63 -8.03
CA GLY A 107 10.41 -9.80 -7.47
C GLY A 107 10.88 -8.65 -6.60
N GLN A 108 9.97 -7.83 -6.12
CA GLN A 108 10.34 -6.70 -5.27
C GLN A 108 10.67 -7.17 -3.85
N PRO A 109 11.62 -6.50 -3.19
CA PRO A 109 12.05 -6.93 -1.85
C PRO A 109 10.97 -6.68 -0.80
N HIS A 110 10.96 -7.54 0.21
CA HIS A 110 10.02 -7.41 1.32
C HIS A 110 10.60 -8.09 2.56
N ILE A 111 9.93 -7.90 3.69
CA ILE A 111 10.27 -8.60 4.92
C ILE A 111 9.37 -9.83 5.01
N GLY A 112 9.98 -11.00 5.18
CA GLY A 112 9.25 -12.25 5.40
C GLY A 112 9.55 -12.82 6.76
N THR A 113 9.11 -14.03 7.02
CA THR A 113 9.33 -14.73 8.28
C THR A 113 10.19 -15.97 8.01
N ASP A 114 11.26 -16.12 8.78
CA ASP A 114 12.05 -17.34 8.76
C ASP A 114 11.23 -18.44 9.44
N MET A 115 10.86 -19.45 8.69
CA MET A 115 9.97 -20.50 9.21
C MET A 115 10.64 -21.39 10.24
N GLY A 116 11.96 -21.41 10.28
CA GLY A 116 12.70 -22.18 11.29
C GLY A 116 12.76 -21.49 12.64
N SER A 117 12.91 -20.17 12.65
CA SER A 117 13.10 -19.42 13.90
C SER A 117 11.93 -18.51 14.25
N GLY A 118 11.06 -18.20 13.27
CA GLY A 118 10.00 -17.22 13.46
C GLY A 118 10.48 -15.78 13.38
N ALA A 119 11.75 -15.55 13.11
CA ALA A 119 12.31 -14.20 13.04
C ALA A 119 12.03 -13.54 11.71
N PRO A 120 11.92 -12.19 11.69
CA PRO A 120 11.82 -11.48 10.41
C PRO A 120 13.10 -11.67 9.59
N LYS A 121 12.94 -11.71 8.26
CA LYS A 121 14.09 -11.75 7.37
C LYS A 121 13.79 -11.00 6.09
N ARG A 122 14.81 -10.37 5.52
CA ARG A 122 14.67 -9.75 4.21
C ARG A 122 14.63 -10.80 3.12
N VAL A 123 13.65 -10.64 2.23
CA VAL A 123 13.57 -11.45 1.01
C VAL A 123 13.77 -10.45 -0.12
N SER A 124 14.84 -10.61 -0.89
CA SER A 124 15.16 -9.65 -1.94
C SER A 124 15.04 -10.26 -3.31
N GLY A 125 14.21 -9.60 -4.12
CA GLY A 125 14.08 -9.92 -5.51
C GLY A 125 13.45 -11.28 -5.79
N SER A 126 13.37 -11.60 -7.07
CA SER A 126 12.91 -12.90 -7.52
C SER A 126 14.09 -13.86 -7.45
N GLN A 127 13.93 -14.92 -6.74
CA GLN A 127 14.95 -15.93 -6.60
C GLN A 127 14.63 -17.16 -7.41
#